data_45d1705937d1771636154d4c2e2c5c71
#
_entry.id   45d1705937d1771636154d4c2e2c5c71
#
_cell.length_a   1.000
_cell.length_b   1.000
_cell.length_c   1.000
_cell.angle_alpha   90.00
_cell.angle_beta   90.00
_cell.angle_gamma   90.00
#
_symmetry.space_group_name_H-M   'P 1'
#
loop_
_entity.id
_entity.type
_entity.pdbx_description
1 polymer ?
#
loop_
_entity_poly.entity_id
_entity_poly.type
_entity_poly.pdbx_seq_one_letter_code
_entity_poly.pdbx_strand_id
1 'polypeptide(L)'
;MKNILITGANRGLGLGLVKKYLENNEKVFCTTRNILKSKELKLLKEKHTNSLEICELDLLDKDSPNILSNFLENEPIDLFINNAGVIGKSAQHFKSVSLDSWLEVLKVNLIAPLLITQSIIKNIKKSSEKKIYILSSKVGSIEDNKSGGMYVYRSSKTALNQIVKSLSIDLKPLGISVISLHPGWVRTHMGGPNALISVEESVNGMVGVISNTNICNSGQFINYDGTELPW
;
A
#
# COMPACT_ATOMS: atom_id res chain seq x y z
N MET A 1 -19.53 9.91 3.23
CA MET A 1 -18.79 9.20 2.17
C MET A 1 -17.34 9.66 2.26
N LYS A 2 -16.41 8.73 2.47
CA LYS A 2 -14.97 9.02 2.56
C LYS A 2 -14.31 8.87 1.20
N ASN A 3 -13.23 9.59 0.99
CA ASN A 3 -12.38 9.48 -0.20
C ASN A 3 -11.18 8.60 0.11
N ILE A 4 -11.09 7.45 -0.53
CA ILE A 4 -10.07 6.43 -0.30
C ILE A 4 -9.13 6.36 -1.50
N LEU A 5 -7.84 6.56 -1.30
CA LEU A 5 -6.82 6.38 -2.34
C LEU A 5 -6.09 5.04 -2.14
N ILE A 6 -6.02 4.22 -3.22
CA ILE A 6 -5.36 2.91 -3.19
C ILE A 6 -4.41 2.77 -4.37
N THR A 7 -3.12 2.54 -4.12
CA THR A 7 -2.16 2.26 -5.20
C THR A 7 -2.10 0.77 -5.56
N GLY A 8 -1.88 0.47 -6.87
CA GLY A 8 -1.69 -0.91 -7.34
C GLY A 8 -2.97 -1.78 -7.27
N ALA A 9 -4.08 -1.26 -7.76
CA ALA A 9 -5.43 -1.79 -7.55
C ALA A 9 -5.93 -2.79 -8.60
N ASN A 10 -5.12 -3.19 -9.58
CA ASN A 10 -5.59 -3.98 -10.72
C ASN A 10 -5.82 -5.48 -10.41
N ARG A 11 -5.35 -5.98 -9.28
CA ARG A 11 -5.47 -7.38 -8.86
C ARG A 11 -5.19 -7.57 -7.37
N GLY A 12 -5.42 -8.80 -6.88
CA GLY A 12 -5.05 -9.21 -5.53
C GLY A 12 -5.63 -8.32 -4.44
N LEU A 13 -4.80 -7.95 -3.46
CA LEU A 13 -5.22 -7.15 -2.32
C LEU A 13 -5.75 -5.77 -2.72
N GLY A 14 -5.08 -5.07 -3.63
CA GLY A 14 -5.51 -3.75 -4.07
C GLY A 14 -6.90 -3.77 -4.70
N LEU A 15 -7.20 -4.75 -5.54
CA LEU A 15 -8.53 -4.92 -6.13
C LEU A 15 -9.58 -5.32 -5.07
N GLY A 16 -9.20 -6.19 -4.13
CA GLY A 16 -10.06 -6.57 -3.00
C GLY A 16 -10.44 -5.37 -2.14
N LEU A 17 -9.47 -4.49 -1.83
CA LEU A 17 -9.70 -3.25 -1.10
C LEU A 17 -10.63 -2.30 -1.87
N VAL A 18 -10.43 -2.12 -3.19
CA VAL A 18 -11.33 -1.33 -4.01
C VAL A 18 -12.77 -1.83 -3.92
N LYS A 19 -12.98 -3.16 -4.13
CA LYS A 19 -14.31 -3.78 -4.02
C LYS A 19 -14.92 -3.50 -2.65
N LYS A 20 -14.17 -3.72 -1.58
CA LYS A 20 -14.65 -3.56 -0.21
C LYS A 20 -15.06 -2.13 0.13
N TYR A 21 -14.28 -1.12 -0.28
CA TYR A 21 -14.65 0.27 -0.02
C TYR A 21 -15.81 0.74 -0.90
N LEU A 22 -15.96 0.24 -2.13
CA LEU A 22 -17.14 0.50 -2.96
C LEU A 22 -18.41 -0.13 -2.35
N GLU A 23 -18.32 -1.36 -1.82
CA GLU A 23 -19.41 -2.02 -1.07
C GLU A 23 -19.84 -1.22 0.17
N ASN A 24 -18.89 -0.53 0.81
CA ASN A 24 -19.15 0.36 1.94
C ASN A 24 -19.68 1.74 1.51
N ASN A 25 -20.01 1.94 0.22
CA ASN A 25 -20.48 3.21 -0.36
C ASN A 25 -19.48 4.37 -0.24
N GLU A 26 -18.17 4.07 -0.28
CA GLU A 26 -17.13 5.10 -0.26
C GLU A 26 -16.67 5.47 -1.68
N LYS A 27 -16.12 6.69 -1.85
CA LYS A 27 -15.48 7.10 -3.11
C LYS A 27 -14.05 6.60 -3.14
N VAL A 28 -13.68 5.88 -4.20
CA VAL A 28 -12.36 5.27 -4.35
C VAL A 28 -11.61 5.89 -5.52
N PHE A 29 -10.44 6.41 -5.24
CA PHE A 29 -9.41 6.74 -6.21
C PHE A 29 -8.39 5.60 -6.21
N CYS A 30 -8.07 5.06 -7.36
CA CYS A 30 -7.10 3.97 -7.40
C CYS A 30 -6.14 4.08 -8.57
N THR A 31 -4.98 3.43 -8.44
CA THR A 31 -3.99 3.44 -9.50
C THR A 31 -3.71 2.06 -10.06
N THR A 32 -3.41 2.00 -11.35
CA THR A 32 -2.92 0.82 -12.06
C THR A 32 -1.88 1.21 -13.10
N ARG A 33 -0.92 0.33 -13.40
CA ARG A 33 0.08 0.59 -14.44
C ARG A 33 -0.50 0.53 -15.87
N ASN A 34 -1.63 -0.15 -16.06
CA ASN A 34 -2.26 -0.28 -17.37
C ASN A 34 -3.76 -0.54 -17.21
N ILE A 35 -4.56 0.46 -17.54
CA ILE A 35 -6.03 0.37 -17.44
C ILE A 35 -6.56 -0.68 -18.43
N LEU A 36 -6.02 -0.74 -19.66
CA LEU A 36 -6.51 -1.65 -20.68
C LEU A 36 -6.37 -3.12 -20.29
N LYS A 37 -5.32 -3.46 -19.53
CA LYS A 37 -5.08 -4.81 -19.01
C LYS A 37 -5.81 -5.12 -17.70
N SER A 38 -6.49 -4.14 -17.11
CA SER A 38 -7.16 -4.25 -15.79
C SER A 38 -8.65 -4.55 -15.95
N LYS A 39 -9.00 -5.70 -16.51
CA LYS A 39 -10.38 -6.06 -16.87
C LYS A 39 -11.39 -5.90 -15.74
N GLU A 40 -11.10 -6.47 -14.55
CA GLU A 40 -12.01 -6.39 -13.39
C GLU A 40 -12.20 -4.95 -12.92
N LEU A 41 -11.14 -4.15 -12.94
CA LEU A 41 -11.21 -2.74 -12.52
C LEU A 41 -12.06 -1.91 -13.48
N LYS A 42 -12.00 -2.21 -14.80
CA LYS A 42 -12.88 -1.59 -15.82
C LYS A 42 -14.34 -1.92 -15.57
N LEU A 43 -14.67 -3.20 -15.34
CA LEU A 43 -16.04 -3.62 -15.02
C LEU A 43 -16.58 -2.97 -13.73
N LEU A 44 -15.71 -2.77 -12.73
CA LEU A 44 -16.08 -2.02 -11.54
C LEU A 44 -16.34 -0.55 -11.83
N LYS A 45 -15.54 0.10 -12.69
CA LYS A 45 -15.76 1.50 -13.09
C LYS A 45 -17.09 1.66 -13.83
N GLU A 46 -17.47 0.73 -14.70
CA GLU A 46 -18.76 0.74 -15.39
C GLU A 46 -19.97 0.68 -14.42
N LYS A 47 -19.82 -0.09 -13.32
CA LYS A 47 -20.85 -0.21 -12.26
C LYS A 47 -20.85 0.96 -11.27
N HIS A 48 -19.71 1.58 -11.04
CA HIS A 48 -19.47 2.60 -10.03
C HIS A 48 -18.93 3.89 -10.65
N THR A 49 -19.63 4.40 -11.69
CA THR A 49 -19.18 5.54 -12.50
C THR A 49 -18.86 6.79 -11.69
N ASN A 50 -19.59 7.05 -10.60
CA ASN A 50 -19.45 8.25 -9.78
C ASN A 50 -18.58 8.04 -8.52
N SER A 51 -18.32 6.78 -8.12
CA SER A 51 -17.61 6.45 -6.89
C SER A 51 -16.28 5.73 -7.07
N LEU A 52 -15.88 5.42 -8.32
CA LEU A 52 -14.55 4.86 -8.62
C LEU A 52 -13.85 5.71 -9.66
N GLU A 53 -12.69 6.24 -9.34
CA GLU A 53 -11.79 6.94 -10.26
C GLU A 53 -10.48 6.16 -10.42
N ILE A 54 -9.99 6.03 -11.66
CA ILE A 54 -8.81 5.21 -11.99
C ILE A 54 -7.76 6.09 -12.66
N CYS A 55 -6.57 6.12 -12.06
CA CYS A 55 -5.37 6.77 -12.62
C CYS A 55 -4.43 5.71 -13.19
N GLU A 56 -3.99 5.88 -14.44
CA GLU A 56 -2.87 5.09 -14.96
C GLU A 56 -1.56 5.65 -14.41
N LEU A 57 -0.82 4.83 -13.67
CA LEU A 57 0.37 5.27 -12.95
C LEU A 57 1.42 4.16 -12.87
N ASP A 58 2.59 4.39 -13.42
CA ASP A 58 3.76 3.55 -13.21
C ASP A 58 4.67 4.19 -12.15
N LEU A 59 4.88 3.50 -11.02
CA LEU A 59 5.74 3.98 -9.94
C LEU A 59 7.23 3.99 -10.29
N LEU A 60 7.63 3.41 -11.42
CA LEU A 60 9.00 3.53 -11.96
C LEU A 60 9.20 4.83 -12.75
N ASP A 61 8.12 5.48 -13.17
CA ASP A 61 8.18 6.79 -13.81
C ASP A 61 8.49 7.86 -12.75
N LYS A 62 9.54 8.67 -13.03
CA LYS A 62 9.95 9.78 -12.17
C LYS A 62 8.85 10.84 -12.00
N ASP A 63 7.95 10.97 -12.97
CA ASP A 63 6.85 11.92 -12.96
C ASP A 63 5.59 11.38 -12.24
N SER A 64 5.61 10.13 -11.79
CA SER A 64 4.47 9.50 -11.09
C SER A 64 3.91 10.33 -9.91
N PRO A 65 4.70 11.05 -9.08
CA PRO A 65 4.15 11.90 -8.04
C PRO A 65 3.33 13.08 -8.60
N ASN A 66 3.80 13.70 -9.68
CA ASN A 66 3.10 14.81 -10.34
C ASN A 66 1.83 14.34 -11.04
N ILE A 67 1.90 13.19 -11.74
CA ILE A 67 0.74 12.58 -12.40
C ILE A 67 -0.37 12.34 -11.38
N LEU A 68 -0.07 11.71 -10.23
CA LEU A 68 -1.07 11.44 -9.20
C LEU A 68 -1.61 12.73 -8.55
N SER A 69 -0.73 13.68 -8.24
CA SER A 69 -1.13 14.97 -7.66
C SER A 69 -2.07 15.75 -8.58
N ASN A 70 -1.80 15.74 -9.90
CA ASN A 70 -2.65 16.39 -10.90
C ASN A 70 -3.98 15.66 -11.06
N PHE A 71 -3.98 14.32 -11.05
CA PHE A 71 -5.20 13.51 -11.12
C PHE A 71 -6.13 13.76 -9.93
N LEU A 72 -5.58 13.91 -8.73
CA LEU A 72 -6.36 14.17 -7.52
C LEU A 72 -6.78 15.64 -7.39
N GLU A 73 -6.10 16.54 -8.07
CA GLU A 73 -6.36 17.98 -7.99
C GLU A 73 -6.51 18.48 -6.54
N ASN A 74 -7.71 18.88 -6.18
CA ASN A 74 -8.04 19.42 -4.86
C ASN A 74 -8.89 18.47 -4.00
N GLU A 75 -9.14 17.24 -4.46
CA GLU A 75 -9.94 16.25 -3.72
C GLU A 75 -9.33 16.00 -2.32
N PRO A 76 -10.10 16.08 -1.25
CA PRO A 76 -9.64 15.65 0.07
C PRO A 76 -9.47 14.12 0.07
N ILE A 77 -8.41 13.60 0.68
CA ILE A 77 -8.16 12.15 0.82
C ILE A 77 -8.22 11.79 2.30
N ASP A 78 -9.24 11.03 2.69
CA ASP A 78 -9.47 10.61 4.07
C ASP A 78 -8.55 9.46 4.47
N LEU A 79 -8.30 8.56 3.52
CA LEU A 79 -7.46 7.38 3.73
C LEU A 79 -6.60 7.14 2.50
N PHE A 80 -5.31 7.07 2.70
CA PHE A 80 -4.35 6.61 1.70
C PHE A 80 -3.84 5.21 2.05
N ILE A 81 -4.04 4.23 1.17
CA ILE A 81 -3.48 2.88 1.27
C ILE A 81 -2.43 2.70 0.18
N ASN A 82 -1.16 2.79 0.57
CA ASN A 82 -0.05 2.46 -0.32
C ASN A 82 0.10 0.93 -0.39
N ASN A 83 -0.62 0.32 -1.33
CA ASN A 83 -0.62 -1.13 -1.54
C ASN A 83 0.35 -1.59 -2.62
N ALA A 84 0.67 -0.76 -3.60
CA ALA A 84 1.56 -1.14 -4.69
C ALA A 84 2.91 -1.65 -4.18
N GLY A 85 3.36 -2.78 -4.74
CA GLY A 85 4.64 -3.38 -4.40
C GLY A 85 4.99 -4.54 -5.31
N VAL A 86 6.27 -4.88 -5.34
CA VAL A 86 6.83 -5.99 -6.12
C VAL A 86 7.76 -6.83 -5.25
N ILE A 87 7.83 -8.14 -5.52
CA ILE A 87 8.73 -9.04 -4.80
C ILE A 87 10.13 -9.10 -5.43
N GLY A 88 10.24 -8.67 -6.69
CA GLY A 88 11.46 -8.82 -7.49
C GLY A 88 11.55 -10.21 -8.13
N LYS A 89 12.74 -10.53 -8.69
CA LYS A 89 13.00 -11.86 -9.27
C LYS A 89 13.03 -12.93 -8.18
N SER A 90 12.70 -14.17 -8.54
CA SER A 90 12.54 -15.27 -7.58
C SER A 90 13.86 -15.66 -6.87
N ALA A 91 15.00 -15.57 -7.55
CA ALA A 91 16.29 -15.90 -6.96
C ALA A 91 16.83 -14.74 -6.11
N GLN A 92 16.67 -14.85 -4.79
CA GLN A 92 17.13 -13.87 -3.80
C GLN A 92 17.96 -14.53 -2.68
N HIS A 93 18.78 -15.53 -3.06
CA HIS A 93 19.70 -16.20 -2.14
C HIS A 93 21.05 -15.47 -2.14
N PHE A 94 21.85 -15.71 -1.13
CA PHE A 94 23.15 -15.07 -0.92
C PHE A 94 24.06 -15.01 -2.17
N LYS A 95 24.00 -16.03 -3.05
CA LYS A 95 24.83 -16.11 -4.25
C LYS A 95 24.12 -15.69 -5.55
N SER A 96 22.89 -15.17 -5.49
CA SER A 96 22.04 -14.97 -6.69
C SER A 96 21.32 -13.63 -6.74
N VAL A 97 21.75 -12.64 -5.95
CA VAL A 97 21.14 -11.31 -5.94
C VAL A 97 21.59 -10.53 -7.20
N SER A 98 20.62 -9.94 -7.91
CA SER A 98 20.84 -9.05 -9.06
C SER A 98 20.69 -7.60 -8.62
N LEU A 99 21.69 -6.76 -8.92
CA LEU A 99 21.64 -5.32 -8.62
C LEU A 99 20.45 -4.63 -9.31
N ASP A 100 20.22 -4.90 -10.59
CA ASP A 100 19.12 -4.28 -11.33
C ASP A 100 17.76 -4.62 -10.74
N SER A 101 17.54 -5.90 -10.38
CA SER A 101 16.31 -6.33 -9.72
C SER A 101 16.15 -5.69 -8.34
N TRP A 102 17.25 -5.49 -7.61
CA TRP A 102 17.23 -4.84 -6.30
C TRP A 102 16.86 -3.37 -6.41
N LEU A 103 17.48 -2.65 -7.36
CA LEU A 103 17.19 -1.25 -7.63
C LEU A 103 15.73 -1.02 -8.06
N GLU A 104 15.19 -1.91 -8.91
CA GLU A 104 13.78 -1.85 -9.31
C GLU A 104 12.85 -2.02 -8.08
N VAL A 105 13.13 -3.02 -7.24
CA VAL A 105 12.33 -3.27 -6.03
C VAL A 105 12.42 -2.10 -5.06
N LEU A 106 13.61 -1.52 -4.85
CA LEU A 106 13.77 -0.34 -4.00
C LEU A 106 13.01 0.88 -4.55
N LYS A 107 13.03 1.10 -5.85
CA LYS A 107 12.25 2.19 -6.47
C LYS A 107 10.76 2.06 -6.17
N VAL A 108 10.19 0.87 -6.40
CA VAL A 108 8.74 0.64 -6.22
C VAL A 108 8.34 0.53 -4.76
N ASN A 109 9.09 -0.24 -3.94
CA ASN A 109 8.66 -0.58 -2.58
C ASN A 109 9.07 0.45 -1.54
N LEU A 110 10.08 1.29 -1.81
CA LEU A 110 10.68 2.20 -0.84
C LEU A 110 10.58 3.65 -1.26
N ILE A 111 11.12 3.99 -2.44
CA ILE A 111 11.24 5.39 -2.88
C ILE A 111 9.86 5.94 -3.29
N ALA A 112 9.13 5.22 -4.13
CA ALA A 112 7.83 5.65 -4.60
C ALA A 112 6.81 5.89 -3.46
N PRO A 113 6.66 5.03 -2.43
CA PRO A 113 5.79 5.31 -1.29
C PRO A 113 6.03 6.68 -0.63
N LEU A 114 7.29 7.06 -0.44
CA LEU A 114 7.63 8.36 0.13
C LEU A 114 7.27 9.51 -0.82
N LEU A 115 7.69 9.43 -2.08
CA LEU A 115 7.46 10.49 -3.07
C LEU A 115 5.95 10.69 -3.35
N ILE A 116 5.19 9.60 -3.45
CA ILE A 116 3.73 9.65 -3.58
C ILE A 116 3.09 10.29 -2.34
N THR A 117 3.52 9.89 -1.13
CA THR A 117 3.01 10.51 0.10
C THR A 117 3.26 12.03 0.12
N GLN A 118 4.47 12.45 -0.26
CA GLN A 118 4.82 13.87 -0.36
C GLN A 118 3.92 14.62 -1.36
N SER A 119 3.66 14.03 -2.54
CA SER A 119 2.89 14.70 -3.60
C SER A 119 1.41 14.91 -3.25
N ILE A 120 0.83 14.04 -2.40
CA ILE A 120 -0.60 14.08 -2.02
C ILE A 120 -0.85 14.63 -0.62
N ILE A 121 0.21 15.08 0.09
CA ILE A 121 0.07 15.55 1.48
C ILE A 121 -0.93 16.70 1.62
N LYS A 122 -1.03 17.58 0.61
CA LYS A 122 -2.02 18.65 0.55
C LYS A 122 -3.46 18.13 0.56
N ASN A 123 -3.71 16.99 -0.11
CA ASN A 123 -5.02 16.35 -0.20
C ASN A 123 -5.39 15.70 1.15
N ILE A 124 -4.45 15.01 1.80
CA ILE A 124 -4.64 14.40 3.11
C ILE A 124 -4.89 15.46 4.19
N LYS A 125 -4.18 16.59 4.15
CA LYS A 125 -4.38 17.70 5.10
C LYS A 125 -5.79 18.30 5.08
N LYS A 126 -6.50 18.23 3.94
CA LYS A 126 -7.87 18.72 3.78
C LYS A 126 -8.93 17.82 4.42
N SER A 127 -8.58 16.57 4.69
CA SER A 127 -9.47 15.59 5.31
C SER A 127 -9.55 15.77 6.82
N SER A 128 -10.63 15.27 7.43
CA SER A 128 -10.78 15.11 8.88
C SER A 128 -10.16 13.82 9.42
N GLU A 129 -10.12 12.75 8.62
CA GLU A 129 -9.62 11.42 9.03
C GLU A 129 -8.08 11.33 9.04
N LYS A 130 -7.43 11.85 8.00
CA LYS A 130 -5.97 12.00 7.88
C LYS A 130 -5.18 10.72 8.15
N LYS A 131 -5.52 9.64 7.45
CA LYS A 131 -4.94 8.31 7.66
C LYS A 131 -4.08 7.87 6.49
N ILE A 132 -2.88 7.36 6.76
CA ILE A 132 -1.97 6.74 5.80
C ILE A 132 -1.61 5.33 6.27
N TYR A 133 -1.87 4.33 5.42
CA TYR A 133 -1.45 2.96 5.64
C TYR A 133 -0.52 2.51 4.53
N ILE A 134 0.65 2.03 4.90
CA ILE A 134 1.64 1.56 3.95
C ILE A 134 1.77 0.04 4.11
N LEU A 135 1.42 -0.71 3.05
CA LEU A 135 1.51 -2.16 3.09
C LEU A 135 2.98 -2.61 3.10
N SER A 136 3.39 -3.10 4.24
CA SER A 136 4.68 -3.73 4.44
C SER A 136 4.54 -5.26 4.45
N SER A 137 5.47 -5.93 5.11
CA SER A 137 5.44 -7.38 5.26
C SER A 137 6.15 -7.78 6.54
N LYS A 138 5.66 -8.83 7.21
CA LYS A 138 6.33 -9.44 8.36
C LYS A 138 7.79 -9.81 8.06
N VAL A 139 8.11 -10.19 6.80
CA VAL A 139 9.49 -10.45 6.39
C VAL A 139 10.40 -9.21 6.42
N GLY A 140 9.83 -8.00 6.54
CA GLY A 140 10.57 -6.75 6.77
C GLY A 140 10.95 -6.51 8.24
N SER A 141 10.50 -7.34 9.17
CA SER A 141 10.95 -7.32 10.55
C SER A 141 12.38 -7.87 10.66
N ILE A 142 13.26 -7.11 11.28
CA ILE A 142 14.64 -7.57 11.58
C ILE A 142 14.59 -8.60 12.70
N GLU A 143 13.81 -8.34 13.74
CA GLU A 143 13.68 -9.20 14.92
C GLU A 143 13.08 -10.57 14.60
N ASP A 144 12.05 -10.61 13.72
CA ASP A 144 11.37 -11.85 13.30
C ASP A 144 12.19 -12.66 12.28
N ASN A 145 13.30 -12.13 11.76
CA ASN A 145 14.10 -12.80 10.73
C ASN A 145 14.92 -13.98 11.29
N LYS A 146 14.33 -15.16 11.31
CA LYS A 146 14.99 -16.41 11.73
C LYS A 146 15.43 -17.30 10.55
N SER A 147 15.05 -16.96 9.30
CA SER A 147 15.26 -17.82 8.12
C SER A 147 16.30 -17.30 7.12
N GLY A 148 16.67 -16.03 7.18
CA GLY A 148 17.54 -15.40 6.19
C GLY A 148 16.91 -15.36 4.80
N GLY A 149 17.73 -15.22 3.74
CA GLY A 149 17.28 -15.17 2.33
C GLY A 149 16.42 -13.96 2.00
N MET A 150 15.84 -13.97 0.80
CA MET A 150 14.97 -12.88 0.30
C MET A 150 15.58 -11.47 0.44
N TYR A 151 16.90 -11.36 0.26
CA TYR A 151 17.66 -10.12 0.55
C TYR A 151 17.03 -8.87 -0.05
N VAL A 152 16.60 -8.96 -1.31
CA VAL A 152 16.01 -7.83 -2.05
C VAL A 152 14.69 -7.40 -1.45
N TYR A 153 13.78 -8.35 -1.24
CA TYR A 153 12.44 -8.04 -0.74
C TYR A 153 12.46 -7.65 0.74
N ARG A 154 13.17 -8.43 1.60
CA ARG A 154 13.30 -8.11 3.03
C ARG A 154 13.87 -6.72 3.24
N SER A 155 15.03 -6.40 2.63
CA SER A 155 15.67 -5.10 2.79
C SER A 155 14.76 -3.95 2.34
N SER A 156 14.00 -4.13 1.25
CA SER A 156 13.05 -3.12 0.79
C SER A 156 11.92 -2.87 1.80
N LYS A 157 11.40 -3.92 2.45
CA LYS A 157 10.32 -3.80 3.44
C LYS A 157 10.82 -3.32 4.80
N THR A 158 12.03 -3.69 5.20
CA THR A 158 12.67 -3.13 6.40
C THR A 158 12.93 -1.63 6.24
N ALA A 159 13.49 -1.21 5.11
CA ALA A 159 13.71 0.20 4.82
C ALA A 159 12.39 0.97 4.72
N LEU A 160 11.33 0.37 4.15
CA LEU A 160 9.99 0.95 4.12
C LEU A 160 9.43 1.16 5.54
N ASN A 161 9.63 0.20 6.43
CA ASN A 161 9.24 0.31 7.85
C ASN A 161 9.92 1.52 8.51
N GLN A 162 11.21 1.76 8.22
CA GLN A 162 11.91 2.96 8.70
C GLN A 162 11.30 4.25 8.16
N ILE A 163 10.90 4.29 6.87
CA ILE A 163 10.19 5.45 6.29
C ILE A 163 8.86 5.68 7.01
N VAL A 164 8.08 4.62 7.26
CA VAL A 164 6.80 4.73 8.01
C VAL A 164 7.04 5.33 9.39
N LYS A 165 8.06 4.86 10.09
CA LYS A 165 8.42 5.40 11.41
C LYS A 165 8.77 6.88 11.35
N SER A 166 9.60 7.31 10.40
CA SER A 166 9.96 8.72 10.20
C SER A 166 8.73 9.57 9.85
N LEU A 167 7.93 9.14 8.86
CA LEU A 167 6.69 9.82 8.47
C LEU A 167 5.71 9.96 9.63
N SER A 168 5.60 8.96 10.50
CA SER A 168 4.70 9.01 11.67
C SER A 168 5.09 10.10 12.68
N ILE A 169 6.37 10.42 12.76
CA ILE A 169 6.90 11.51 13.62
C ILE A 169 6.69 12.86 12.94
N ASP A 170 7.12 12.97 11.69
CA ASP A 170 7.10 14.22 10.93
C ASP A 170 5.68 14.73 10.67
N LEU A 171 4.73 13.83 10.45
CA LEU A 171 3.35 14.17 10.11
C LEU A 171 2.41 14.23 11.34
N LYS A 172 2.87 13.82 12.52
CA LYS A 172 2.08 13.89 13.77
C LYS A 172 1.60 15.30 14.10
N PRO A 173 2.43 16.38 13.96
CA PRO A 173 1.98 17.76 14.20
C PRO A 173 0.85 18.22 13.26
N LEU A 174 0.67 17.55 12.12
CA LEU A 174 -0.41 17.81 11.17
C LEU A 174 -1.68 16.98 11.47
N GLY A 175 -1.67 16.17 12.53
CA GLY A 175 -2.74 15.26 12.89
C GLY A 175 -2.88 14.07 11.97
N ILE A 176 -1.84 13.72 11.18
CA ILE A 176 -1.86 12.62 10.22
C ILE A 176 -1.28 11.37 10.87
N SER A 177 -2.05 10.28 10.89
CA SER A 177 -1.56 8.97 11.34
C SER A 177 -0.91 8.19 10.19
N VAL A 178 0.24 7.56 10.47
CA VAL A 178 0.96 6.72 9.50
C VAL A 178 1.26 5.37 10.13
N ILE A 179 0.78 4.29 9.52
CA ILE A 179 0.87 2.93 10.07
C ILE A 179 1.46 1.99 9.01
N SER A 180 2.39 1.13 9.43
CA SER A 180 2.85 -0.01 8.65
C SER A 180 1.90 -1.18 8.84
N LEU A 181 1.35 -1.74 7.76
CA LEU A 181 0.35 -2.80 7.81
C LEU A 181 0.84 -4.05 7.08
N HIS A 182 0.89 -5.19 7.78
CA HIS A 182 1.15 -6.50 7.16
C HIS A 182 -0.17 -7.15 6.76
N PRO A 183 -0.36 -7.48 5.47
CA PRO A 183 -1.62 -8.06 4.98
C PRO A 183 -1.78 -9.56 5.29
N GLY A 184 -0.82 -10.20 5.98
CA GLY A 184 -0.72 -11.65 6.08
C GLY A 184 -0.01 -12.29 4.87
N TRP A 185 0.12 -13.62 4.87
CA TRP A 185 0.58 -14.36 3.70
C TRP A 185 -0.64 -14.81 2.88
N VAL A 186 -0.93 -14.06 1.82
CA VAL A 186 -2.21 -14.07 1.09
C VAL A 186 -2.11 -14.81 -0.23
N ARG A 187 -3.08 -15.65 -0.56
CA ARG A 187 -3.21 -16.34 -1.85
C ARG A 187 -3.47 -15.36 -2.99
N THR A 188 -2.36 -14.83 -3.51
CA THR A 188 -2.30 -13.91 -4.66
C THR A 188 -1.20 -14.40 -5.61
N HIS A 189 -1.07 -13.76 -6.75
CA HIS A 189 0.06 -14.04 -7.65
C HIS A 189 1.44 -13.86 -6.96
N MET A 190 1.56 -12.93 -6.02
CA MET A 190 2.79 -12.69 -5.25
C MET A 190 2.98 -13.73 -4.13
N GLY A 191 1.94 -14.05 -3.39
CA GLY A 191 2.01 -14.96 -2.23
C GLY A 191 2.06 -16.43 -2.61
N GLY A 192 1.64 -16.76 -3.83
CA GLY A 192 1.58 -18.15 -4.33
C GLY A 192 0.39 -18.96 -3.81
N PRO A 193 0.23 -20.19 -4.31
CA PRO A 193 -0.91 -21.05 -3.97
C PRO A 193 -0.87 -21.58 -2.53
N ASN A 194 0.32 -21.67 -1.93
CA ASN A 194 0.52 -22.22 -0.58
C ASN A 194 0.31 -21.18 0.53
N ALA A 195 -0.06 -19.94 0.17
CA ALA A 195 -0.30 -18.89 1.15
C ALA A 195 -1.49 -19.24 2.06
N LEU A 196 -1.42 -18.77 3.31
CA LEU A 196 -2.27 -19.23 4.40
C LEU A 196 -3.71 -18.72 4.30
N ILE A 197 -3.89 -17.46 3.90
CA ILE A 197 -5.19 -16.79 3.98
C ILE A 197 -5.69 -16.34 2.60
N SER A 198 -7.00 -16.12 2.47
CA SER A 198 -7.62 -15.60 1.25
C SER A 198 -7.42 -14.07 1.13
N VAL A 199 -7.66 -13.53 -0.07
CA VAL A 199 -7.72 -12.08 -0.28
C VAL A 199 -8.84 -11.47 0.55
N GLU A 200 -9.99 -12.10 0.61
CA GLU A 200 -11.15 -11.64 1.37
C GLU A 200 -10.85 -11.55 2.88
N GLU A 201 -10.28 -12.59 3.46
CA GLU A 201 -9.88 -12.64 4.87
C GLU A 201 -8.90 -11.50 5.20
N SER A 202 -7.85 -11.36 4.40
CA SER A 202 -6.85 -10.31 4.56
C SER A 202 -7.48 -8.90 4.45
N VAL A 203 -8.32 -8.65 3.44
CA VAL A 203 -8.97 -7.36 3.21
C VAL A 203 -9.92 -7.02 4.37
N ASN A 204 -10.75 -7.96 4.81
CA ASN A 204 -11.65 -7.74 5.95
C ASN A 204 -10.87 -7.41 7.22
N GLY A 205 -9.80 -8.14 7.50
CA GLY A 205 -8.92 -7.88 8.63
C GLY A 205 -8.27 -6.49 8.55
N MET A 206 -7.64 -6.15 7.41
CA MET A 206 -7.03 -4.84 7.20
C MET A 206 -8.03 -3.69 7.36
N VAL A 207 -9.25 -3.82 6.81
CA VAL A 207 -10.31 -2.79 6.97
C VAL A 207 -10.72 -2.68 8.43
N GLY A 208 -10.77 -3.78 9.17
CA GLY A 208 -10.99 -3.78 10.62
C GLY A 208 -9.91 -3.01 11.37
N VAL A 209 -8.63 -3.26 11.07
CA VAL A 209 -7.49 -2.51 11.65
C VAL A 209 -7.60 -1.02 11.33
N ILE A 210 -7.86 -0.67 10.07
CA ILE A 210 -7.98 0.73 9.63
C ILE A 210 -9.11 1.46 10.36
N SER A 211 -10.23 0.78 10.62
CA SER A 211 -11.38 1.35 11.32
C SER A 211 -11.12 1.58 12.80
N ASN A 212 -10.34 0.68 13.43
CA ASN A 212 -10.12 0.69 14.90
C ASN A 212 -8.85 1.45 15.32
N THR A 213 -8.03 1.93 14.39
CA THR A 213 -6.80 2.68 14.70
C THR A 213 -6.96 4.17 14.45
N ASN A 214 -6.17 4.96 15.18
CA ASN A 214 -6.19 6.42 15.14
C ASN A 214 -4.77 6.99 15.31
N ILE A 215 -4.65 8.28 15.60
CA ILE A 215 -3.35 8.96 15.74
C ILE A 215 -2.47 8.37 16.87
N CYS A 216 -3.06 7.75 17.90
CA CYS A 216 -2.29 7.13 18.98
C CYS A 216 -1.54 5.86 18.51
N ASN A 217 -2.01 5.23 17.43
CA ASN A 217 -1.36 4.06 16.82
C ASN A 217 -0.33 4.44 15.76
N SER A 218 -0.16 5.75 15.47
CA SER A 218 0.79 6.22 14.46
C SER A 218 2.21 5.76 14.79
N GLY A 219 2.89 5.18 13.82
CA GLY A 219 4.24 4.64 13.98
C GLY A 219 4.28 3.20 14.50
N GLN A 220 3.16 2.48 14.50
CA GLN A 220 3.11 1.03 14.78
C GLN A 220 3.25 0.20 13.49
N PHE A 221 3.70 -1.03 13.65
CA PHE A 221 3.68 -2.07 12.64
C PHE A 221 2.64 -3.12 13.04
N ILE A 222 1.53 -3.20 12.29
CA ILE A 222 0.34 -3.96 12.67
C ILE A 222 0.08 -5.06 11.64
N ASN A 223 -0.29 -6.24 12.09
CA ASN A 223 -0.77 -7.34 11.27
C ASN A 223 -2.24 -7.13 10.87
N TYR A 224 -2.70 -7.80 9.81
CA TYR A 224 -4.08 -7.72 9.34
C TYR A 224 -5.13 -8.12 10.39
N ASP A 225 -4.76 -8.92 11.39
CA ASP A 225 -5.61 -9.36 12.50
C ASP A 225 -5.61 -8.40 13.71
N GLY A 226 -4.86 -7.29 13.62
CA GLY A 226 -4.74 -6.30 14.67
C GLY A 226 -3.59 -6.52 15.65
N THR A 227 -2.86 -7.62 15.56
CA THR A 227 -1.68 -7.86 16.42
C THR A 227 -0.52 -6.95 16.03
N GLU A 228 0.20 -6.41 17.00
CA GLU A 228 1.42 -5.63 16.75
C GLU A 228 2.58 -6.54 16.38
N LEU A 229 3.35 -6.15 15.39
CA LEU A 229 4.53 -6.87 14.92
C LEU A 229 5.82 -6.14 15.37
N PRO A 230 6.88 -6.88 15.69
CA PRO A 230 8.19 -6.27 15.94
C PRO A 230 8.78 -5.70 14.65
N TRP A 231 9.62 -4.65 14.83
CA TRP A 231 10.31 -4.00 13.72
C TRP A 231 11.43 -4.81 13.06
#